data_de5ce57c46b4ce4004c16ac93424f46c
#
_entry.id   de5ce57c46b4ce4004c16ac93424f46c
#
_cell.length_a   1.000
_cell.length_b   1.000
_cell.length_c   1.000
_cell.angle_alpha   90.00
_cell.angle_beta   90.00
_cell.angle_gamma   90.00
#
_symmetry.space_group_name_H-M   'P 1'
#
loop_
_entity.id
_entity.type
_entity.pdbx_description
1 polymer ?
#
loop_
_entity_poly.entity_id
_entity_poly.type
_entity_poly.pdbx_seq_one_letter_code
_entity_poly.pdbx_strand_id
1 'polypeptide(L)'
;KGDAIVEVGRLEARLPRNQMIPRENMRTGDRVRAYVDHVGDTPKGRTVILSRTSPEFIKKLFELEVPEIEEGIIEIKAAARDPGARAKIAVASHDQRVDPIGTCIGMRGSRVNAVTTELSGERIDIVVWNADPAQFVVGALEPAKVRSIVMLEDSHTMEVVVDEDNLAVA
;
A
#
# COMPACT_ATOMS: atom_id res chain seq x y z
N LYS A 1 7.53 10.74 -24.25
CA LYS A 1 7.68 10.43 -22.79
C LYS A 1 7.16 9.01 -22.60
N GLY A 2 8.07 8.07 -22.48
CA GLY A 2 7.81 6.66 -22.49
C GLY A 2 8.12 5.99 -21.14
N ASP A 3 8.19 4.68 -21.20
CA ASP A 3 8.58 3.84 -20.07
C ASP A 3 10.05 4.08 -19.68
N ALA A 4 10.39 3.81 -18.44
CA ALA A 4 11.77 3.83 -17.98
C ALA A 4 12.40 2.44 -18.13
N ILE A 5 13.64 2.40 -18.56
CA ILE A 5 14.47 1.22 -18.52
C ILE A 5 15.34 1.34 -17.27
N VAL A 6 15.30 0.31 -16.43
CA VAL A 6 16.00 0.26 -15.15
C VAL A 6 17.04 -0.85 -15.22
N GLU A 7 18.27 -0.52 -14.91
CA GLU A 7 19.35 -1.51 -14.81
C GLU A 7 19.40 -2.09 -13.39
N VAL A 8 19.34 -3.41 -13.30
CA VAL A 8 19.45 -4.16 -12.06
C VAL A 8 20.60 -5.15 -12.20
N GLY A 9 21.79 -4.73 -11.78
CA GLY A 9 23.01 -5.50 -12.02
C GLY A 9 23.28 -5.65 -13.52
N ARG A 10 23.19 -6.87 -14.05
CA ARG A 10 23.34 -7.18 -15.47
C ARG A 10 22.02 -7.30 -16.25
N LEU A 11 20.92 -7.10 -15.56
CA LEU A 11 19.58 -7.24 -16.15
C LEU A 11 18.99 -5.86 -16.44
N GLU A 12 18.28 -5.77 -17.54
CA GLU A 12 17.39 -4.66 -17.82
C GLU A 12 15.96 -5.02 -17.41
N ALA A 13 15.33 -4.12 -16.66
CA ALA A 13 13.92 -4.20 -16.31
C ALA A 13 13.18 -2.98 -16.90
N ARG A 14 11.89 -3.12 -17.07
CA ARG A 14 11.03 -2.06 -17.61
C ARG A 14 10.08 -1.58 -16.53
N LEU A 15 10.06 -0.28 -16.30
CA LEU A 15 9.05 0.39 -15.48
C LEU A 15 8.10 1.14 -16.42
N PRO A 16 6.92 0.57 -16.72
CA PRO A 16 5.94 1.22 -17.57
C PRO A 16 5.46 2.53 -16.98
N ARG A 17 5.13 3.49 -17.82
CA ARG A 17 4.68 4.79 -17.36
C ARG A 17 3.43 4.73 -16.49
N ASN A 18 2.49 3.84 -16.79
CA ASN A 18 1.29 3.61 -15.99
C ASN A 18 1.57 2.91 -14.64
N GLN A 19 2.80 2.45 -14.44
CA GLN A 19 3.27 1.87 -13.17
C GLN A 19 4.18 2.83 -12.37
N MET A 20 4.32 4.06 -12.85
CA MET A 20 4.94 5.15 -12.10
C MET A 20 3.89 5.87 -11.26
N ILE A 21 4.29 6.36 -10.11
CA ILE A 21 3.42 7.20 -9.29
C ILE A 21 3.14 8.50 -10.05
N PRO A 22 1.90 8.99 -10.10
CA PRO A 22 1.57 10.23 -10.77
C PRO A 22 2.45 11.39 -10.30
N ARG A 23 2.92 12.20 -11.25
CA ARG A 23 3.80 13.36 -11.04
C ARG A 23 5.25 13.03 -10.68
N GLU A 24 5.63 11.78 -10.55
CA GLU A 24 7.04 11.41 -10.47
C GLU A 24 7.79 11.81 -11.73
N ASN A 25 8.95 12.39 -11.58
CA ASN A 25 9.83 12.76 -12.68
C ASN A 25 11.19 12.06 -12.50
N MET A 26 11.37 10.98 -13.23
CA MET A 26 12.60 10.20 -13.22
C MET A 26 13.55 10.70 -14.31
N ARG A 27 14.82 10.79 -13.98
CA ARG A 27 15.89 11.20 -14.89
C ARG A 27 16.88 10.06 -15.06
N THR A 28 17.54 10.03 -16.20
CA THR A 28 18.65 9.10 -16.42
C THR A 28 19.71 9.27 -15.35
N GLY A 29 20.13 8.16 -14.74
CA GLY A 29 21.06 8.14 -13.63
C GLY A 29 20.44 8.14 -12.23
N ASP A 30 19.13 8.38 -12.11
CA ASP A 30 18.44 8.27 -10.85
C ASP A 30 18.40 6.81 -10.35
N ARG A 31 18.48 6.63 -9.05
CA ARG A 31 18.19 5.34 -8.42
C ARG A 31 16.70 5.22 -8.18
N VAL A 32 16.13 4.08 -8.58
CA VAL A 32 14.70 3.81 -8.46
C VAL A 32 14.49 2.52 -7.67
N ARG A 33 13.61 2.59 -6.70
CA ARG A 33 13.11 1.42 -5.99
C ARG A 33 11.75 1.03 -6.58
N ALA A 34 11.57 -0.24 -6.90
CA ALA A 34 10.32 -0.73 -7.49
C ALA A 34 10.08 -2.19 -7.09
N TYR A 35 8.82 -2.59 -7.17
CA TYR A 35 8.38 -3.96 -6.99
C TYR A 35 8.47 -4.71 -8.33
N VAL A 36 8.97 -5.94 -8.30
CA VAL A 36 8.95 -6.83 -9.47
C VAL A 36 7.55 -7.39 -9.63
N ASP A 37 6.81 -6.85 -10.57
CA ASP A 37 5.41 -7.21 -10.77
C ASP A 37 5.28 -8.58 -11.46
N HIS A 38 5.89 -8.71 -12.61
CA HIS A 38 5.90 -9.97 -13.38
C HIS A 38 7.01 -9.97 -14.43
N VAL A 39 7.17 -11.12 -15.08
CA VAL A 39 7.99 -11.27 -16.28
C VAL A 39 7.07 -11.25 -17.48
N GLY A 40 7.21 -10.23 -18.33
CA GLY A 40 6.40 -10.04 -19.52
C GLY A 40 7.13 -10.41 -20.82
N ASP A 41 6.36 -10.73 -21.85
CA ASP A 41 6.90 -10.93 -23.20
C ASP A 41 6.90 -9.61 -23.98
N THR A 42 8.01 -9.32 -24.61
CA THR A 42 8.18 -8.17 -25.51
C THR A 42 8.67 -8.64 -26.86
N PRO A 43 8.58 -7.81 -27.91
CA PRO A 43 9.13 -8.16 -29.23
C PRO A 43 10.63 -8.51 -29.19
N LYS A 44 11.34 -8.08 -28.16
CA LYS A 44 12.77 -8.35 -27.95
C LYS A 44 13.05 -9.55 -27.01
N GLY A 45 11.99 -10.27 -26.59
CA GLY A 45 12.09 -11.37 -25.65
C GLY A 45 11.47 -11.07 -24.27
N ARG A 46 11.75 -11.90 -23.31
CA ARG A 46 11.23 -11.74 -21.94
C ARG A 46 11.93 -10.59 -21.22
N THR A 47 11.16 -9.81 -20.51
CA THR A 47 11.66 -8.73 -19.66
C THR A 47 10.96 -8.68 -18.32
N VAL A 48 11.65 -8.18 -17.32
CA VAL A 48 11.09 -7.95 -15.96
C VAL A 48 10.31 -6.65 -15.98
N ILE A 49 9.05 -6.73 -15.58
CA ILE A 49 8.16 -5.58 -15.45
C ILE A 49 8.09 -5.15 -14.00
N LEU A 50 8.34 -3.87 -13.77
CA LEU A 50 8.38 -3.25 -12.45
C LEU A 50 7.12 -2.41 -12.21
N SER A 51 6.79 -2.22 -10.94
CA SER A 51 5.68 -1.37 -10.51
C SER A 51 6.05 -0.54 -9.29
N ARG A 52 5.64 0.72 -9.30
CA ARG A 52 5.65 1.62 -8.14
C ARG A 52 4.23 1.95 -7.66
N THR A 53 3.21 1.47 -8.37
CA THR A 53 1.79 1.70 -8.05
C THR A 53 1.10 0.49 -7.41
N SER A 54 1.71 -0.69 -7.48
CA SER A 54 1.15 -1.91 -6.93
C SER A 54 0.97 -1.82 -5.40
N PRO A 55 -0.14 -2.35 -4.85
CA PRO A 55 -0.28 -2.55 -3.41
C PRO A 55 0.82 -3.43 -2.81
N GLU A 56 1.38 -4.35 -3.57
CA GLU A 56 2.51 -5.17 -3.11
C GLU A 56 3.78 -4.35 -2.89
N PHE A 57 3.95 -3.24 -3.60
CA PHE A 57 5.09 -2.36 -3.39
C PHE A 57 5.08 -1.71 -2.00
N ILE A 58 3.94 -1.17 -1.55
CA ILE A 58 3.85 -0.58 -0.21
C ILE A 58 4.06 -1.63 0.89
N LYS A 59 3.57 -2.86 0.70
CA LYS A 59 3.83 -3.96 1.63
C LYS A 59 5.33 -4.24 1.77
N LYS A 60 6.05 -4.32 0.66
CA LYS A 60 7.49 -4.52 0.66
C LYS A 60 8.27 -3.37 1.29
N LEU A 61 7.82 -2.15 1.12
CA LEU A 61 8.43 -0.99 1.79
C LEU A 61 8.26 -1.07 3.31
N PHE A 62 7.10 -1.46 3.80
CA PHE A 62 6.89 -1.68 5.22
C PHE A 62 7.71 -2.85 5.77
N GLU A 63 7.90 -3.94 5.02
CA GLU A 63 8.79 -5.04 5.41
C GLU A 63 10.22 -4.53 5.65
N LEU A 64 10.71 -3.60 4.84
CA LEU A 64 12.03 -3.00 5.00
C LEU A 64 12.15 -2.09 6.22
N GLU A 65 11.09 -1.34 6.55
CA GLU A 65 11.10 -0.35 7.62
C GLU A 65 10.72 -0.94 8.98
N VAL A 66 9.97 -2.05 9.01
CA VAL A 66 9.40 -2.66 10.21
C VAL A 66 9.94 -4.08 10.37
N PRO A 67 11.02 -4.27 11.14
CA PRO A 67 11.62 -5.60 11.33
C PRO A 67 10.66 -6.65 11.87
N GLU A 68 9.68 -6.24 12.68
CA GLU A 68 8.65 -7.10 13.27
C GLU A 68 7.76 -7.77 12.21
N ILE A 69 7.70 -7.23 10.99
CA ILE A 69 7.01 -7.87 9.86
C ILE A 69 7.86 -9.03 9.33
N GLU A 70 9.16 -8.83 9.13
CA GLU A 70 10.09 -9.88 8.70
C GLU A 70 10.19 -11.01 9.73
N GLU A 71 10.15 -10.67 11.02
CA GLU A 71 10.15 -11.62 12.12
C GLU A 71 8.82 -12.40 12.27
N GLY A 72 7.78 -12.04 11.53
CA GLY A 72 6.46 -12.69 11.57
C GLY A 72 5.60 -12.30 12.78
N ILE A 73 5.99 -11.29 13.55
CA ILE A 73 5.21 -10.78 14.69
C ILE A 73 4.03 -9.95 14.19
N ILE A 74 4.24 -9.12 13.18
CA ILE A 74 3.22 -8.31 12.52
C ILE A 74 3.04 -8.80 11.10
N GLU A 75 1.79 -8.84 10.66
CA GLU A 75 1.40 -9.21 9.30
C GLU A 75 0.59 -8.09 8.65
N ILE A 76 0.93 -7.74 7.41
CA ILE A 76 0.09 -6.88 6.59
C ILE A 76 -0.93 -7.77 5.88
N LYS A 77 -2.18 -7.67 6.29
CA LYS A 77 -3.29 -8.50 5.77
C LYS A 77 -3.83 -8.00 4.44
N ALA A 78 -3.85 -6.69 4.25
CA ALA A 78 -4.37 -6.06 3.05
C ALA A 78 -3.73 -4.69 2.83
N ALA A 79 -3.72 -4.25 1.59
CA ALA A 79 -3.33 -2.90 1.21
C ALA A 79 -4.16 -2.41 0.03
N ALA A 80 -4.51 -1.15 0.05
CA ALA A 80 -5.18 -0.45 -1.04
C ALA A 80 -4.49 0.90 -1.26
N ARG A 81 -4.39 1.32 -2.51
CA ARG A 81 -3.70 2.55 -2.88
C ARG A 81 -4.46 3.34 -3.93
N ASP A 82 -4.42 4.65 -3.78
CA ASP A 82 -4.53 5.64 -4.83
C ASP A 82 -3.13 6.26 -4.98
N PRO A 83 -2.33 5.77 -5.95
CA PRO A 83 -0.91 6.06 -5.99
C PRO A 83 -0.59 7.56 -6.05
N GLY A 84 0.29 8.00 -5.17
CA GLY A 84 0.69 9.40 -5.02
C GLY A 84 -0.28 10.27 -4.23
N ALA A 85 -1.46 9.76 -3.90
CA ALA A 85 -2.46 10.47 -3.12
C ALA A 85 -2.61 9.86 -1.72
N ARG A 86 -3.16 8.67 -1.63
CA ARG A 86 -3.50 8.02 -0.36
C ARG A 86 -3.39 6.50 -0.44
N ALA A 87 -2.99 5.90 0.64
CA ALA A 87 -2.98 4.46 0.82
C ALA A 87 -3.55 4.06 2.17
N LYS A 88 -4.01 2.84 2.27
CA LYS A 88 -4.46 2.24 3.52
C LYS A 88 -3.91 0.82 3.62
N ILE A 89 -3.31 0.49 4.76
CA ILE A 89 -2.86 -0.86 5.05
C ILE A 89 -3.57 -1.40 6.28
N ALA A 90 -3.93 -2.67 6.24
CA ALA A 90 -4.52 -3.39 7.34
C ALA A 90 -3.49 -4.33 7.94
N VAL A 91 -3.26 -4.21 9.24
CA VAL A 91 -2.24 -4.95 9.97
C VAL A 91 -2.82 -5.78 11.10
N ALA A 92 -2.18 -6.90 11.40
CA ALA A 92 -2.49 -7.73 12.53
C ALA A 92 -1.21 -8.08 13.30
N SER A 93 -1.32 -8.25 14.61
CA SER A 93 -0.22 -8.76 15.43
C SER A 93 -0.50 -10.19 15.87
N HIS A 94 0.51 -11.04 15.79
CA HIS A 94 0.47 -12.40 16.33
C HIS A 94 0.91 -12.47 17.80
N ASP A 95 1.40 -11.35 18.35
CA ASP A 95 1.74 -11.18 19.76
C ASP A 95 0.87 -10.08 20.36
N GLN A 96 0.03 -10.43 21.34
CA GLN A 96 -0.89 -9.50 22.00
C GLN A 96 -0.19 -8.33 22.74
N ARG A 97 1.09 -8.47 23.03
CA ARG A 97 1.91 -7.44 23.69
C ARG A 97 2.41 -6.38 22.70
N VAL A 98 2.29 -6.64 21.42
CA VAL A 98 2.78 -5.74 20.35
C VAL A 98 1.60 -5.03 19.71
N ASP A 99 1.60 -3.70 19.78
CA ASP A 99 0.65 -2.85 19.07
C ASP A 99 1.03 -2.78 17.59
N PRO A 100 0.21 -3.35 16.68
CA PRO A 100 0.56 -3.39 15.28
C PRO A 100 0.57 -2.01 14.62
N ILE A 101 -0.32 -1.11 14.99
CA ILE A 101 -0.39 0.24 14.43
C ILE A 101 0.82 1.06 14.89
N GLY A 102 1.05 1.13 16.19
CA GLY A 102 2.16 1.90 16.77
C GLY A 102 3.51 1.42 16.28
N THR A 103 3.69 0.11 16.10
CA THR A 103 4.92 -0.49 15.58
C THR A 103 5.18 -0.10 14.12
N CYS A 104 4.16 -0.08 13.27
CA CYS A 104 4.27 0.34 11.87
C CYS A 104 4.45 1.84 11.71
N ILE A 105 3.90 2.64 12.60
CA ILE A 105 4.12 4.10 12.61
C ILE A 105 5.57 4.42 12.99
N GLY A 106 6.07 3.74 14.01
CA GLY A 106 7.40 3.97 14.56
C GLY A 106 7.48 5.22 15.43
N MET A 107 8.62 5.40 16.08
CA MET A 107 8.84 6.54 16.96
C MET A 107 8.68 7.86 16.20
N ARG A 108 7.77 8.72 16.65
CA ARG A 108 7.46 10.01 16.01
C ARG A 108 7.09 9.90 14.52
N GLY A 109 6.54 8.76 14.12
CA GLY A 109 6.18 8.51 12.73
C GLY A 109 7.35 8.17 11.81
N SER A 110 8.52 7.82 12.35
CA SER A 110 9.74 7.62 11.56
C SER A 110 9.61 6.55 10.48
N ARG A 111 8.95 5.44 10.79
CA ARG A 111 8.79 4.32 9.86
C ARG A 111 7.77 4.63 8.77
N VAL A 112 6.59 5.10 9.14
CA VAL A 112 5.54 5.45 8.16
C VAL A 112 5.98 6.62 7.27
N ASN A 113 6.69 7.60 7.82
CA ASN A 113 7.20 8.74 7.04
C ASN A 113 8.26 8.32 6.02
N ALA A 114 9.10 7.33 6.34
CA ALA A 114 10.05 6.78 5.38
C ALA A 114 9.34 6.17 4.16
N VAL A 115 8.25 5.44 4.38
CA VAL A 115 7.43 4.88 3.30
C VAL A 115 6.70 5.98 2.54
N THR A 116 6.10 6.94 3.22
CA THR A 116 5.45 8.11 2.60
C THR A 116 6.40 8.87 1.68
N THR A 117 7.63 9.09 2.11
CA THR A 117 8.65 9.78 1.32
C THR A 117 9.02 8.98 0.07
N GLU A 118 9.21 7.67 0.19
CA GLU A 118 9.47 6.80 -0.96
C GLU A 118 8.32 6.82 -1.97
N LEU A 119 7.09 6.92 -1.50
CA LEU A 119 5.88 6.97 -2.33
C LEU A 119 5.49 8.39 -2.76
N SER A 120 6.46 9.30 -2.83
CA SER A 120 6.27 10.67 -3.33
C SER A 120 5.22 11.49 -2.56
N GLY A 121 5.12 11.29 -1.26
CA GLY A 121 4.20 11.99 -0.40
C GLY A 121 2.81 11.34 -0.28
N GLU A 122 2.64 10.11 -0.72
CA GLU A 122 1.40 9.35 -0.56
C GLU A 122 1.06 9.21 0.93
N ARG A 123 -0.13 9.65 1.30
CA ARG A 123 -0.61 9.62 2.68
C ARG A 123 -1.03 8.20 3.05
N ILE A 124 -0.50 7.68 4.17
CA ILE A 124 -0.71 6.30 4.57
C ILE A 124 -1.50 6.25 5.87
N ASP A 125 -2.66 5.61 5.81
CA ASP A 125 -3.45 5.25 6.98
C ASP A 125 -3.22 3.78 7.32
N ILE A 126 -3.01 3.49 8.62
CA ILE A 126 -2.80 2.14 9.12
C ILE A 126 -4.00 1.77 9.99
N VAL A 127 -4.64 0.65 9.66
CA VAL A 127 -5.82 0.16 10.38
C VAL A 127 -5.58 -1.26 10.88
N VAL A 128 -6.28 -1.65 11.94
CA VAL A 128 -6.25 -3.02 12.45
C VAL A 128 -7.15 -3.89 11.58
N TRP A 129 -6.62 -5.01 11.13
CA TRP A 129 -7.41 -6.01 10.42
C TRP A 129 -8.37 -6.72 11.39
N ASN A 130 -9.56 -7.02 10.92
CA ASN A 130 -10.56 -7.77 11.65
C ASN A 130 -11.12 -8.88 10.74
N ALA A 131 -11.28 -10.08 11.31
CA ALA A 131 -11.84 -11.23 10.59
C ALA A 131 -13.33 -11.05 10.24
N ASP A 132 -14.06 -10.24 11.03
CA ASP A 132 -15.42 -9.84 10.69
C ASP A 132 -15.38 -8.71 9.66
N PRO A 133 -15.87 -8.93 8.43
CA PRO A 133 -15.81 -7.92 7.38
C PRO A 133 -16.52 -6.62 7.73
N ALA A 134 -17.65 -6.66 8.44
CA ALA A 134 -18.37 -5.47 8.85
C ALA A 134 -17.57 -4.64 9.86
N GLN A 135 -17.00 -5.28 10.87
CA GLN A 135 -16.12 -4.62 11.84
C GLN A 135 -14.85 -4.07 11.19
N PHE A 136 -14.30 -4.80 10.21
CA PHE A 136 -13.14 -4.33 9.46
C PHE A 136 -13.43 -3.04 8.68
N VAL A 137 -14.56 -2.98 8.01
CA VAL A 137 -14.99 -1.77 7.27
C VAL A 137 -15.22 -0.60 8.22
N VAL A 138 -15.88 -0.82 9.37
CA VAL A 138 -16.07 0.22 10.39
C VAL A 138 -14.74 0.80 10.84
N GLY A 139 -13.79 -0.06 11.21
CA GLY A 139 -12.45 0.37 11.64
C GLY A 139 -11.65 1.06 10.52
N ALA A 140 -11.81 0.61 9.29
CA ALA A 140 -11.13 1.20 8.13
C ALA A 140 -11.64 2.59 7.76
N LEU A 141 -12.89 2.92 8.12
CA LEU A 141 -13.50 4.22 7.86
C LEU A 141 -13.29 5.25 8.97
N GLU A 142 -12.74 4.84 10.13
CA GLU A 142 -12.43 5.80 11.18
C GLU A 142 -11.56 6.97 10.65
N PRO A 143 -11.82 8.21 11.07
CA PRO A 143 -12.70 8.67 12.15
C PRO A 143 -14.17 8.85 11.78
N ALA A 144 -14.59 8.51 10.56
CA ALA A 144 -16.00 8.58 10.18
C ALA A 144 -16.85 7.62 11.02
N LYS A 145 -17.97 8.11 11.50
CA LYS A 145 -18.91 7.30 12.29
C LYS A 145 -19.88 6.60 11.37
N VAL A 146 -19.83 5.29 11.36
CA VAL A 146 -20.74 4.44 10.60
C VAL A 146 -22.04 4.22 11.39
N ARG A 147 -23.18 4.52 10.80
CA ARG A 147 -24.51 4.28 11.37
C ARG A 147 -24.96 2.84 11.20
N SER A 148 -24.81 2.33 9.99
CA SER A 148 -25.21 0.96 9.66
C SER A 148 -24.44 0.43 8.47
N ILE A 149 -24.35 -0.89 8.38
CA ILE A 149 -23.80 -1.62 7.25
C ILE A 149 -24.81 -2.65 6.81
N VAL A 150 -25.04 -2.73 5.50
CA VAL A 150 -25.81 -3.79 4.85
C VAL A 150 -24.86 -4.61 4.00
N MET A 151 -24.75 -5.90 4.30
CA MET A 151 -23.93 -6.82 3.52
C MET A 151 -24.79 -7.45 2.42
N LEU A 152 -24.38 -7.29 1.18
CA LEU A 152 -24.99 -7.91 0.01
C LEU A 152 -24.07 -9.03 -0.47
N GLU A 153 -24.24 -10.23 0.10
CA GLU A 153 -23.35 -11.36 -0.13
C GLU A 153 -23.28 -11.77 -1.60
N ASP A 154 -24.40 -11.79 -2.30
CA ASP A 154 -24.49 -12.18 -3.71
C ASP A 154 -23.67 -11.29 -4.65
N SER A 155 -23.49 -10.02 -4.29
CA SER A 155 -22.76 -9.02 -5.09
C SER A 155 -21.37 -8.69 -4.53
N HIS A 156 -20.97 -9.32 -3.43
CA HIS A 156 -19.73 -8.99 -2.69
C HIS A 156 -19.61 -7.49 -2.39
N THR A 157 -20.72 -6.89 -1.99
CA THR A 157 -20.85 -5.45 -1.77
C THR A 157 -21.28 -5.18 -0.34
N MET A 158 -20.81 -4.09 0.23
CA MET A 158 -21.30 -3.52 1.47
C MET A 158 -21.81 -2.11 1.20
N GLU A 159 -23.05 -1.85 1.64
CA GLU A 159 -23.59 -0.50 1.70
C GLU A 159 -23.34 0.06 3.09
N VAL A 160 -22.61 1.15 3.16
CA VAL A 160 -22.26 1.80 4.42
C VAL A 160 -23.00 3.12 4.53
N VAL A 161 -23.74 3.28 5.61
CA VAL A 161 -24.48 4.51 5.90
C VAL A 161 -23.70 5.32 6.94
N VAL A 162 -23.36 6.52 6.57
CA VAL A 162 -22.72 7.51 7.45
C VAL A 162 -23.55 8.78 7.49
N ASP A 163 -23.36 9.58 8.54
CA ASP A 163 -23.98 10.91 8.60
C ASP A 163 -23.36 11.84 7.56
N GLU A 164 -24.13 12.81 7.08
CA GLU A 164 -23.68 13.80 6.09
C GLU A 164 -22.38 14.49 6.53
N ASP A 165 -22.26 14.82 7.81
CA ASP A 165 -21.07 15.43 8.40
C ASP A 165 -19.81 14.54 8.33
N ASN A 166 -19.99 13.23 8.17
CA ASN A 166 -18.92 12.25 8.08
C ASN A 166 -18.55 11.84 6.65
N LEU A 167 -19.34 12.26 5.65
CA LEU A 167 -19.13 11.87 4.25
C LEU A 167 -17.76 12.30 3.70
N ALA A 168 -17.27 13.44 4.14
CA ALA A 168 -16.00 13.98 3.66
C ALA A 168 -14.76 13.25 4.24
N VAL A 169 -14.94 12.48 5.32
CA VAL A 169 -13.85 11.76 6.01
C VAL A 169 -13.97 10.24 5.88
N ALA A 170 -15.08 9.75 5.36
CA ALA A 170 -15.36 8.32 5.12
C ALA A 170 -14.61 7.72 3.90
#